data_336108c67164098e29374ae7805d96fa
#
_entry.id   336108c67164098e29374ae7805d96fa
#
_cell.length_a   1.000
_cell.length_b   1.000
_cell.length_c   1.000
_cell.angle_alpha   90.00
_cell.angle_beta   90.00
_cell.angle_gamma   90.00
#
_symmetry.space_group_name_H-M   'P 1'
#
loop_
_entity.id
_entity.type
_entity.pdbx_description
1 polymer ?
#
loop_
_entity_poly.entity_id
_entity_poly.type
_entity_poly.pdbx_seq_one_letter_code
_entity_poly.pdbx_strand_id
1 'polypeptide(L)'
;MSILGRKKYSVICLIALTAYIMIVPKEYKIEFDSTIENVKPAEVWEYVADFNNMKSLNPTILNFTITSDFGNYDHWEYGVYYIEHLSSVPFILNAAHGHYVVKKLGDHLYAILSKHQTCFVGSYLCLASWSKFTFKEDLXXXXNTYCQEIVAFECPRIFSYICYNEVLYQRKHIFRNLKKMLSI
;
A
#
# COMPACT_ATOMS: atom_id res chain seq x y z
N MET A 1 -15.12 -25.44 44.44
CA MET A 1 -14.75 -25.47 43.01
C MET A 1 -13.67 -26.52 42.80
N SER A 2 -13.95 -27.57 42.05
CA SER A 2 -13.05 -28.71 41.93
C SER A 2 -11.79 -28.36 41.12
N ILE A 3 -10.69 -29.03 41.41
CA ILE A 3 -9.39 -28.86 40.70
C ILE A 3 -9.60 -29.08 39.18
N LEU A 4 -10.51 -29.98 38.80
CA LEU A 4 -10.87 -30.29 37.42
C LEU A 4 -11.51 -29.08 36.73
N GLY A 5 -12.34 -28.33 37.46
CA GLY A 5 -12.96 -27.10 36.92
C GLY A 5 -11.91 -26.00 36.66
N ARG A 6 -10.99 -25.79 37.58
CA ARG A 6 -9.91 -24.79 37.40
C ARG A 6 -9.06 -25.06 36.17
N LYS A 7 -8.68 -26.32 35.92
CA LYS A 7 -7.89 -26.72 34.73
C LYS A 7 -8.65 -26.44 33.44
N LYS A 8 -9.96 -26.71 33.39
CA LYS A 8 -10.79 -26.43 32.20
C LYS A 8 -10.84 -24.93 31.90
N TYR A 9 -11.07 -24.08 32.91
CA TYR A 9 -11.10 -22.62 32.71
C TYR A 9 -9.73 -22.10 32.25
N SER A 10 -8.63 -22.61 32.82
CA SER A 10 -7.29 -22.21 32.42
C SER A 10 -7.02 -22.53 30.92
N VAL A 11 -7.44 -23.70 30.45
CA VAL A 11 -7.29 -24.09 29.04
C VAL A 11 -8.13 -23.19 28.13
N ILE A 12 -9.39 -22.90 28.53
CA ILE A 12 -10.26 -22.01 27.73
C ILE A 12 -9.66 -20.61 27.64
N CYS A 13 -9.15 -20.06 28.75
CA CYS A 13 -8.51 -18.76 28.76
C CYS A 13 -7.26 -18.73 27.86
N LEU A 14 -6.46 -19.78 27.88
CA LEU A 14 -5.29 -19.89 27.02
C LEU A 14 -5.67 -19.91 25.54
N ILE A 15 -6.68 -20.70 25.18
CA ILE A 15 -7.19 -20.75 23.79
C ILE A 15 -7.72 -19.38 23.36
N ALA A 16 -8.51 -18.72 24.21
CA ALA A 16 -9.04 -17.39 23.91
C ALA A 16 -7.93 -16.36 23.73
N LEU A 17 -6.90 -16.42 24.58
CA LEU A 17 -5.76 -15.51 24.48
C LEU A 17 -4.97 -15.76 23.19
N THR A 18 -4.70 -17.01 22.85
CA THR A 18 -4.00 -17.32 21.59
C THR A 18 -4.81 -16.91 20.37
N ALA A 19 -6.12 -17.15 20.36
CA ALA A 19 -7.02 -16.72 19.29
C ALA A 19 -6.99 -15.19 19.16
N TYR A 20 -7.07 -14.48 20.27
CA TYR A 20 -6.99 -13.02 20.29
C TYR A 20 -5.68 -12.53 19.67
N ILE A 21 -4.53 -13.09 20.09
CA ILE A 21 -3.21 -12.72 19.59
C ILE A 21 -3.12 -12.95 18.07
N MET A 22 -3.74 -14.02 17.57
CA MET A 22 -3.70 -14.36 16.14
C MET A 22 -4.59 -13.46 15.29
N ILE A 23 -5.67 -12.92 15.85
CA ILE A 23 -6.66 -12.12 15.12
C ILE A 23 -6.33 -10.62 15.17
N VAL A 24 -5.73 -10.14 16.26
CA VAL A 24 -5.40 -8.70 16.40
C VAL A 24 -4.40 -8.30 15.30
N PRO A 25 -4.72 -7.23 14.53
CA PRO A 25 -3.79 -6.77 13.49
C PRO A 25 -2.45 -6.32 14.08
N LYS A 26 -1.40 -6.63 13.34
CA LYS A 26 -0.03 -6.20 13.62
C LYS A 26 0.47 -5.46 12.39
N GLU A 27 1.30 -4.45 12.60
CA GLU A 27 1.94 -3.71 11.51
C GLU A 27 3.14 -4.49 10.97
N TYR A 28 3.24 -4.52 9.65
CA TYR A 28 4.35 -5.10 8.90
C TYR A 28 4.91 -4.02 7.97
N LYS A 29 6.19 -4.13 7.64
CA LYS A 29 6.85 -3.15 6.78
C LYS A 29 7.65 -3.86 5.68
N ILE A 30 7.56 -3.32 4.47
CA ILE A 30 8.31 -3.80 3.30
C ILE A 30 8.88 -2.58 2.58
N GLU A 31 10.03 -2.77 1.97
CA GLU A 31 10.70 -1.73 1.19
C GLU A 31 10.96 -2.24 -0.22
N PHE A 32 10.74 -1.38 -1.20
CA PHE A 32 10.96 -1.66 -2.62
C PHE A 32 11.78 -0.51 -3.22
N ASP A 33 12.64 -0.86 -4.17
CA ASP A 33 13.34 0.15 -4.93
C ASP A 33 13.54 -0.30 -6.37
N SER A 34 13.75 0.67 -7.25
CA SER A 34 13.98 0.42 -8.66
C SER A 34 14.49 1.70 -9.34
N THR A 35 15.24 1.53 -10.42
CA THR A 35 15.66 2.65 -11.26
C THR A 35 14.84 2.65 -12.55
N ILE A 36 14.34 3.82 -12.96
CA ILE A 36 13.68 4.08 -14.24
C ILE A 36 14.69 4.80 -15.12
N GLU A 37 15.00 4.22 -16.26
CA GLU A 37 16.06 4.71 -17.15
C GLU A 37 15.58 5.83 -18.06
N ASN A 38 16.42 6.83 -18.25
CA ASN A 38 16.22 7.94 -19.20
C ASN A 38 14.97 8.78 -18.96
N VAL A 39 14.52 8.88 -17.69
CA VAL A 39 13.35 9.68 -17.30
C VAL A 39 13.70 10.48 -16.05
N LYS A 40 13.31 11.75 -16.02
CA LYS A 40 13.57 12.63 -14.88
C LYS A 40 12.67 12.36 -13.68
N PRO A 41 13.15 12.60 -12.45
CA PRO A 41 12.33 12.36 -11.25
C PRO A 41 10.97 13.06 -11.25
N ALA A 42 10.89 14.27 -11.76
CA ALA A 42 9.61 15.00 -11.86
C ALA A 42 8.60 14.25 -12.73
N GLU A 43 9.05 13.73 -13.88
CA GLU A 43 8.16 13.04 -14.82
C GLU A 43 7.62 11.73 -14.23
N VAL A 44 8.49 10.97 -13.55
CA VAL A 44 8.07 9.72 -12.88
C VAL A 44 7.09 10.04 -11.75
N TRP A 45 7.41 11.05 -10.94
CA TRP A 45 6.59 11.49 -9.82
C TRP A 45 5.21 11.98 -10.29
N GLU A 46 5.14 12.83 -11.31
CA GLU A 46 3.88 13.31 -11.88
C GLU A 46 3.04 12.15 -12.41
N TYR A 47 3.68 11.19 -13.08
CA TYR A 47 2.99 10.01 -13.62
C TYR A 47 2.36 9.17 -12.51
N VAL A 48 3.12 8.93 -11.43
CA VAL A 48 2.63 8.12 -10.30
C VAL A 48 1.61 8.89 -9.45
N ALA A 49 1.74 10.23 -9.38
CA ALA A 49 0.84 11.07 -8.60
C ALA A 49 -0.58 11.10 -9.17
N ASP A 50 -0.74 10.92 -10.48
CA ASP A 50 -2.07 10.89 -11.10
C ASP A 50 -2.71 9.50 -10.88
N PHE A 51 -3.77 9.44 -10.09
CA PHE A 51 -4.45 8.17 -9.78
C PHE A 51 -5.05 7.50 -11.02
N ASN A 52 -5.31 8.22 -12.10
CA ASN A 52 -5.74 7.60 -13.37
C ASN A 52 -4.68 6.61 -13.87
N ASN A 53 -3.41 6.95 -13.71
CA ASN A 53 -2.31 6.06 -14.09
C ASN A 53 -2.17 4.89 -13.13
N MET A 54 -2.52 5.07 -11.86
CA MET A 54 -2.41 4.02 -10.84
C MET A 54 -3.26 2.79 -11.21
N LYS A 55 -4.40 2.97 -11.86
CA LYS A 55 -5.23 1.86 -12.37
C LYS A 55 -4.48 1.01 -13.41
N SER A 56 -3.63 1.65 -14.22
CA SER A 56 -2.79 0.94 -15.21
C SER A 56 -1.57 0.29 -14.55
N LEU A 57 -1.05 0.91 -13.49
CA LEU A 57 0.11 0.41 -12.77
C LEU A 57 -0.25 -0.78 -11.87
N ASN A 58 -1.37 -0.70 -11.16
CA ASN A 58 -1.80 -1.72 -10.20
C ASN A 58 -3.01 -2.49 -10.75
N PRO A 59 -2.81 -3.73 -11.23
CA PRO A 59 -3.87 -4.50 -11.88
C PRO A 59 -5.00 -4.94 -10.94
N THR A 60 -4.85 -4.78 -9.64
CA THR A 60 -5.93 -5.15 -8.70
C THR A 60 -7.02 -4.07 -8.62
N ILE A 61 -6.74 -2.83 -9.04
CA ILE A 61 -7.70 -1.73 -8.98
C ILE A 61 -8.71 -1.85 -10.12
N LEU A 62 -9.97 -2.01 -9.78
CA LEU A 62 -11.08 -2.16 -10.74
C LEU A 62 -11.69 -0.81 -11.10
N ASN A 63 -11.97 0.01 -10.11
CA ASN A 63 -12.63 1.30 -10.30
C ASN A 63 -12.25 2.26 -9.17
N PHE A 64 -12.39 3.56 -9.43
CA PHE A 64 -12.08 4.58 -8.42
C PHE A 64 -12.90 5.86 -8.66
N THR A 65 -12.97 6.68 -7.62
CA THR A 65 -13.56 8.02 -7.65
C THR A 65 -12.71 8.94 -6.79
N ILE A 66 -12.35 10.10 -7.31
CA ILE A 66 -11.65 11.13 -6.54
C ILE A 66 -12.69 11.80 -5.60
N THR A 67 -12.40 11.81 -4.31
CA THR A 67 -13.33 12.32 -3.29
C THR A 67 -12.99 13.73 -2.81
N SER A 68 -11.74 14.13 -2.98
CA SER A 68 -11.27 15.49 -2.69
C SER A 68 -10.02 15.77 -3.51
N ASP A 69 -9.77 17.01 -3.86
CA ASP A 69 -8.62 17.41 -4.68
C ASP A 69 -8.32 18.88 -4.41
N PHE A 70 -7.13 19.19 -3.89
CA PHE A 70 -6.74 20.54 -3.56
C PHE A 70 -5.22 20.67 -3.43
N GLY A 71 -4.75 21.90 -3.65
CA GLY A 71 -3.32 22.22 -3.53
C GLY A 71 -2.76 22.83 -4.79
N ASN A 72 -1.45 22.70 -4.97
CA ASN A 72 -0.73 23.23 -6.11
C ASN A 72 0.38 22.26 -6.52
N TYR A 73 1.17 22.62 -7.54
CA TYR A 73 2.20 21.74 -8.09
C TYR A 73 3.22 21.27 -7.03
N ASP A 74 3.61 22.14 -6.11
CA ASP A 74 4.64 21.80 -5.11
C ASP A 74 4.08 21.02 -3.91
N HIS A 75 2.76 21.16 -3.66
CA HIS A 75 2.08 20.47 -2.56
C HIS A 75 0.62 20.25 -2.95
N TRP A 76 0.30 19.03 -3.32
CA TRP A 76 -1.02 18.62 -3.77
C TRP A 76 -1.55 17.49 -2.89
N GLU A 77 -2.82 17.58 -2.48
CA GLU A 77 -3.47 16.55 -1.67
C GLU A 77 -4.77 16.12 -2.34
N TYR A 78 -5.02 14.82 -2.33
CA TYR A 78 -6.29 14.31 -2.84
C TYR A 78 -6.74 13.06 -2.08
N GLY A 79 -8.05 12.89 -2.03
CA GLY A 79 -8.70 11.70 -1.51
C GLY A 79 -9.23 10.84 -2.65
N VAL A 80 -9.21 9.53 -2.46
CA VAL A 80 -9.73 8.60 -3.46
C VAL A 80 -10.47 7.45 -2.76
N TYR A 81 -11.62 7.08 -3.32
CA TYR A 81 -12.31 5.84 -2.98
C TYR A 81 -12.10 4.88 -4.15
N TYR A 82 -11.69 3.66 -3.88
CA TYR A 82 -11.47 2.68 -4.95
C TYR A 82 -11.86 1.28 -4.52
N ILE A 83 -12.17 0.47 -5.54
CA ILE A 83 -12.50 -0.94 -5.36
C ILE A 83 -11.40 -1.77 -6.01
N GLU A 84 -10.92 -2.75 -5.29
CA GLU A 84 -9.90 -3.67 -5.79
C GLU A 84 -10.27 -5.11 -5.45
N HIS A 85 -9.63 -6.04 -6.13
CA HIS A 85 -9.73 -7.45 -5.80
C HIS A 85 -8.44 -7.97 -5.19
N LEU A 86 -8.50 -9.04 -4.44
CA LEU A 86 -7.29 -9.72 -3.98
C LEU A 86 -6.65 -10.48 -5.15
N SER A 87 -5.34 -10.32 -5.32
CA SER A 87 -4.62 -10.95 -6.43
C SER A 87 -4.72 -12.47 -6.43
N SER A 88 -4.68 -13.08 -5.24
CA SER A 88 -4.74 -14.54 -5.08
C SER A 88 -6.18 -15.09 -5.11
N VAL A 89 -7.18 -14.24 -4.85
CA VAL A 89 -8.60 -14.64 -4.77
C VAL A 89 -9.45 -13.53 -5.43
N PRO A 90 -9.46 -13.45 -6.77
CA PRO A 90 -10.04 -12.28 -7.47
C PRO A 90 -11.55 -12.06 -7.28
N PHE A 91 -12.27 -13.04 -6.76
CA PHE A 91 -13.68 -12.86 -6.43
C PHE A 91 -13.91 -12.19 -5.07
N ILE A 92 -12.86 -11.98 -4.27
CA ILE A 92 -12.96 -11.20 -3.03
C ILE A 92 -12.66 -9.74 -3.37
N LEU A 93 -13.69 -8.91 -3.26
CA LEU A 93 -13.58 -7.47 -3.48
C LEU A 93 -13.45 -6.76 -2.14
N ASN A 94 -12.64 -5.74 -2.14
CA ASN A 94 -12.48 -4.84 -1.00
C ASN A 94 -12.59 -3.39 -1.46
N ALA A 95 -13.08 -2.56 -0.57
CA ALA A 95 -13.21 -1.12 -0.79
C ALA A 95 -12.15 -0.41 0.04
N ALA A 96 -11.51 0.58 -0.56
CA ALA A 96 -10.46 1.33 0.11
C ALA A 96 -10.67 2.84 -0.03
N HIS A 97 -10.37 3.54 1.05
CA HIS A 97 -10.25 5.00 1.07
C HIS A 97 -8.76 5.33 1.17
N GLY A 98 -8.26 6.06 0.20
CA GLY A 98 -6.88 6.53 0.16
C GLY A 98 -6.81 8.04 0.31
N HIS A 99 -5.82 8.52 1.04
CA HIS A 99 -5.46 9.94 1.11
C HIS A 99 -4.02 10.08 0.68
N TYR A 100 -3.76 10.92 -0.29
CA TYR A 100 -2.46 11.12 -0.90
C TYR A 100 -1.98 12.54 -0.65
N VAL A 101 -0.70 12.68 -0.32
CA VAL A 101 -0.01 13.96 -0.19
C VAL A 101 1.20 13.91 -1.12
N VAL A 102 1.15 14.71 -2.17
CA VAL A 102 2.13 14.75 -3.26
C VAL A 102 2.99 16.00 -3.03
N LYS A 103 4.31 15.83 -2.89
CA LYS A 103 5.20 16.92 -2.47
C LYS A 103 6.47 16.98 -3.30
N LYS A 104 6.85 18.20 -3.68
CA LYS A 104 8.20 18.50 -4.12
C LYS A 104 9.02 18.84 -2.86
N LEU A 105 10.08 18.08 -2.61
CA LEU A 105 10.93 18.25 -1.42
C LEU A 105 12.20 19.05 -1.71
N GLY A 106 12.56 19.18 -2.99
CA GLY A 106 13.73 19.89 -3.45
C GLY A 106 13.82 19.87 -4.97
N ASP A 107 14.88 20.37 -5.54
CA ASP A 107 14.99 20.53 -7.00
C ASP A 107 14.92 19.21 -7.76
N HIS A 108 15.45 18.13 -7.19
CA HIS A 108 15.45 16.80 -7.83
C HIS A 108 14.97 15.72 -6.88
N LEU A 109 14.13 16.11 -5.88
CA LEU A 109 13.65 15.20 -4.86
C LEU A 109 12.13 15.40 -4.67
N TYR A 110 11.38 14.35 -4.91
CA TYR A 110 9.92 14.35 -4.87
C TYR A 110 9.43 13.19 -4.02
N ALA A 111 8.24 13.33 -3.43
CA ALA A 111 7.65 12.27 -2.63
C ALA A 111 6.13 12.23 -2.78
N ILE A 112 5.59 11.03 -2.65
CA ILE A 112 4.15 10.79 -2.50
C ILE A 112 3.98 10.02 -1.19
N LEU A 113 3.20 10.58 -0.28
CA LEU A 113 2.81 9.92 0.96
C LEU A 113 1.37 9.46 0.79
N SER A 114 1.07 8.24 1.15
CA SER A 114 -0.31 7.77 1.09
C SER A 114 -0.70 7.06 2.39
N LYS A 115 -1.97 7.21 2.74
CA LYS A 115 -2.62 6.49 3.83
C LYS A 115 -3.88 5.85 3.28
N HIS A 116 -4.08 4.58 3.57
CA HIS A 116 -5.24 3.86 3.09
C HIS A 116 -5.95 3.16 4.24
N GLN A 117 -7.25 3.06 4.11
CA GLN A 117 -8.07 2.20 4.94
C GLN A 117 -8.81 1.25 4.01
N THR A 118 -8.43 -0.02 4.02
CA THR A 118 -9.01 -1.06 3.16
C THR A 118 -9.96 -1.91 3.98
N CYS A 119 -11.22 -2.01 3.54
CA CYS A 119 -12.26 -2.71 4.27
C CYS A 119 -12.73 -3.95 3.51
N PHE A 120 -12.83 -5.06 4.22
CA PHE A 120 -13.25 -6.36 3.72
C PHE A 120 -14.60 -6.73 4.34
N VAL A 121 -15.37 -7.56 3.63
CA VAL A 121 -16.67 -8.08 4.08
C VAL A 121 -17.55 -6.92 4.55
N GLY A 122 -17.79 -5.97 3.65
CA GLY A 122 -18.48 -4.72 4.00
C GLY A 122 -17.54 -3.82 4.79
N SER A 123 -17.87 -3.53 6.02
CA SER A 123 -17.02 -2.69 6.87
C SER A 123 -16.62 -3.38 8.18
N TYR A 124 -16.71 -4.72 8.21
CA TYR A 124 -16.41 -5.46 9.45
C TYR A 124 -14.93 -5.61 9.74
N LEU A 125 -14.09 -5.64 8.72
CA LEU A 125 -12.64 -5.74 8.91
C LEU A 125 -11.97 -4.68 8.06
N CYS A 126 -11.52 -3.61 8.68
CA CYS A 126 -10.78 -2.54 8.02
C CYS A 126 -9.34 -2.54 8.53
N LEU A 127 -8.40 -2.52 7.60
CA LEU A 127 -6.97 -2.54 7.88
C LEU A 127 -6.34 -1.28 7.32
N ALA A 128 -5.44 -0.69 8.10
CA ALA A 128 -4.73 0.52 7.68
C ALA A 128 -3.43 0.16 6.97
N SER A 129 -3.06 1.00 6.02
CA SER A 129 -1.72 0.96 5.43
C SER A 129 -1.27 2.37 5.08
N TRP A 130 0.04 2.56 5.00
CA TRP A 130 0.62 3.81 4.55
C TRP A 130 1.87 3.53 3.73
N SER A 131 2.16 4.44 2.80
CA SER A 131 3.43 4.36 2.08
C SER A 131 4.08 5.73 1.96
N LYS A 132 5.40 5.66 1.75
CA LYS A 132 6.19 6.81 1.34
C LYS A 132 6.95 6.39 0.08
N PHE A 133 6.60 6.99 -1.05
CA PHE A 133 7.25 6.75 -2.34
C PHE A 133 8.11 7.99 -2.64
N THR A 134 9.40 7.78 -2.83
CA THR A 134 10.40 8.85 -3.05
C THR A 134 11.02 8.68 -4.43
N PHE A 135 11.20 9.80 -5.12
CA PHE A 135 11.77 9.86 -6.48
C PHE A 135 12.94 10.84 -6.46
N LYS A 136 14.11 10.39 -6.88
CA LYS A 136 15.32 11.25 -6.91
C LYS A 136 16.22 10.87 -8.09
N GLU A 137 17.11 11.76 -8.49
CA GLU A 137 18.11 11.43 -9.50
C GLU A 137 18.98 10.26 -9.04
N ASP A 138 19.25 9.36 -9.99
CA ASP A 138 20.16 8.25 -9.71
C ASP A 138 21.59 8.79 -9.76
N LEU A 139 22.28 8.74 -8.71
CA LEU A 139 23.66 9.21 -8.60
C LEU A 139 24.64 8.49 -9.54
N UNK A 140 24.35 7.42 -10.00
CA UNK A 140 25.16 6.57 -10.81
C UNK A 140 25.04 6.90 -12.26
N UNK A 141 23.71 7.29 -12.80
CA UNK A 141 23.46 7.64 -14.15
C UNK A 141 22.64 8.88 -14.22
N UNK A 142 23.12 10.00 -14.62
CA UNK A 142 22.50 11.26 -14.65
C UNK A 142 21.33 11.47 -15.52
N UNK A 143 20.55 10.75 -15.90
CA UNK A 143 19.38 10.68 -16.69
C UNK A 143 18.37 9.70 -16.17
N ASN A 144 18.61 9.10 -15.10
CA ASN A 144 17.74 8.03 -14.53
C ASN A 144 17.10 8.50 -13.24
N THR A 145 15.95 7.92 -12.90
CA THR A 145 15.25 8.18 -11.63
C THR A 145 15.35 6.95 -10.73
N TYR A 146 15.93 7.14 -9.55
CA TYR A 146 15.88 6.15 -8.48
C TYR A 146 14.56 6.33 -7.71
N CYS A 147 13.79 5.27 -7.67
CA CYS A 147 12.47 5.19 -7.01
C CYS A 147 12.58 4.28 -5.79
N GLN A 148 12.14 4.76 -4.63
CA GLN A 148 12.14 3.95 -3.39
C GLN A 148 10.78 4.08 -2.72
N GLU A 149 10.16 2.97 -2.40
CA GLU A 149 8.88 2.97 -1.68
C GLU A 149 8.99 2.15 -0.40
N ILE A 150 8.57 2.75 0.70
CA ILE A 150 8.42 2.09 1.99
C ILE A 150 6.91 1.94 2.23
N VAL A 151 6.47 0.71 2.45
CA VAL A 151 5.06 0.39 2.70
C VAL A 151 4.94 -0.23 4.08
N ALA A 152 4.08 0.33 4.92
CA ALA A 152 3.67 -0.31 6.17
C ALA A 152 2.18 -0.63 6.10
N PHE A 153 1.79 -1.79 6.61
CA PHE A 153 0.41 -2.26 6.52
C PHE A 153 0.05 -3.12 7.73
N GLU A 154 -1.20 -3.00 8.13
CA GLU A 154 -1.77 -3.84 9.18
C GLU A 154 -2.26 -5.16 8.61
N CYS A 155 -2.09 -6.23 9.38
CA CYS A 155 -2.66 -7.54 9.04
C CYS A 155 -2.77 -8.40 10.29
N PRO A 156 -3.90 -9.13 10.48
CA PRO A 156 -3.96 -10.17 11.51
C PRO A 156 -2.88 -11.22 11.28
N ARG A 157 -2.24 -11.67 12.37
CA ARG A 157 -1.12 -12.61 12.27
C ARG A 157 -1.48 -13.89 11.50
N ILE A 158 -2.70 -14.37 11.69
CA ILE A 158 -3.19 -15.57 11.00
C ILE A 158 -3.22 -15.41 9.46
N PHE A 159 -3.36 -14.17 8.97
CA PHE A 159 -3.40 -13.86 7.55
C PHE A 159 -2.11 -13.18 7.04
N SER A 160 -1.08 -13.08 7.87
CA SER A 160 0.14 -12.33 7.54
C SER A 160 0.77 -12.75 6.20
N TYR A 161 0.78 -14.05 5.92
CA TYR A 161 1.31 -14.58 4.66
C TYR A 161 0.51 -14.07 3.46
N ILE A 162 -0.82 -14.03 3.58
CA ILE A 162 -1.71 -13.55 2.50
C ILE A 162 -1.50 -12.06 2.28
N CYS A 163 -1.52 -11.26 3.37
CA CYS A 163 -1.31 -9.82 3.26
C CYS A 163 0.07 -9.49 2.67
N TYR A 164 1.11 -10.17 3.15
CA TYR A 164 2.47 -9.95 2.66
C TYR A 164 2.56 -10.21 1.15
N ASN A 165 2.03 -11.33 0.69
CA ASN A 165 2.06 -11.69 -0.72
C ASN A 165 1.21 -10.74 -1.57
N GLU A 166 0.10 -10.25 -1.03
CA GLU A 166 -0.75 -9.27 -1.72
C GLU A 166 0.01 -7.96 -1.95
N VAL A 167 0.62 -7.41 -0.88
CA VAL A 167 1.42 -6.18 -1.00
C VAL A 167 2.59 -6.41 -1.97
N LEU A 168 3.28 -7.53 -1.84
CA LEU A 168 4.40 -7.88 -2.72
C LEU A 168 3.96 -7.97 -4.19
N TYR A 169 2.81 -8.58 -4.46
CA TYR A 169 2.25 -8.70 -5.81
C TYR A 169 1.97 -7.32 -6.40
N GLN A 170 1.22 -6.50 -5.65
CA GLN A 170 0.84 -5.16 -6.11
C GLN A 170 2.09 -4.30 -6.41
N ARG A 171 3.05 -4.26 -5.47
CA ARG A 171 4.27 -3.43 -5.65
C ARG A 171 5.12 -3.91 -6.81
N LYS A 172 5.32 -5.21 -6.96
CA LYS A 172 6.06 -5.76 -8.11
C LYS A 172 5.42 -5.36 -9.45
N HIS A 173 4.08 -5.37 -9.50
CA HIS A 173 3.37 -4.98 -10.72
C HIS A 173 3.50 -3.47 -10.97
N ILE A 174 3.33 -2.65 -9.93
CA ILE A 174 3.48 -1.19 -10.05
C ILE A 174 4.88 -0.86 -10.61
N PHE A 175 5.94 -1.37 -10.01
CA PHE A 175 7.30 -1.08 -10.48
C PHE A 175 7.57 -1.61 -11.87
N ARG A 176 7.11 -2.84 -12.18
CA ARG A 176 7.27 -3.42 -13.52
C ARG A 176 6.54 -2.61 -14.58
N ASN A 177 5.28 -2.25 -14.31
CA ASN A 177 4.46 -1.49 -15.26
C ASN A 177 4.98 -0.06 -15.41
N LEU A 178 5.46 0.54 -14.32
CA LEU A 178 6.07 1.87 -14.35
C LEU A 178 7.28 1.89 -15.30
N LYS A 179 8.18 0.90 -15.18
CA LYS A 179 9.30 0.74 -16.11
C LYS A 179 8.81 0.63 -17.56
N LYS A 180 7.85 -0.27 -17.79
CA LYS A 180 7.33 -0.52 -19.13
C LYS A 180 6.70 0.73 -19.78
N MET A 181 6.05 1.58 -18.97
CA MET A 181 5.35 2.75 -19.48
C MET A 181 6.27 3.95 -19.71
N LEU A 182 7.35 4.05 -18.94
CA LEU A 182 8.20 5.24 -18.97
C LEU A 182 9.57 5.01 -19.62
N SER A 183 10.13 3.79 -19.57
CA SER A 183 11.42 3.51 -20.24
C SER A 183 11.14 3.22 -21.73
N ILE A 184 11.42 4.21 -22.57
CA ILE A 184 11.32 4.10 -24.03
C ILE A 184 12.69 3.81 -24.61
#